data_092abbff8bc0979650041e41d5b2ee5e
#
_entry.id   092abbff8bc0979650041e41d5b2ee5e
#
_cell.length_a   1.000
_cell.length_b   1.000
_cell.length_c   1.000
_cell.angle_alpha   90.00
_cell.angle_beta   90.00
_cell.angle_gamma   90.00
#
_symmetry.space_group_name_H-M   'P 1'
#
loop_
_entity.id
_entity.type
_entity.pdbx_description
1 polymer ?
#
loop_
_entity_poly.entity_id
_entity_poly.type
_entity_poly.pdbx_seq_one_letter_code
_entity_poly.pdbx_strand_id
1 'polypeptide(L)'
;MRKTFLFIAMAALLATACNSGGKNAAESAADGSQAFVNITDVVPDVILEVRYFGTYNFVGARIDGYLQPTALLTRQAADSLKAVSDDLKAQGYRLKIYDAYRPQRGVDHFVRWGKELDDTLMKRYFYPNEVKDSLFIKDYIAEHSGHSRGSTLDLTLFDMRTEKEVDMGGTFDWFGSESHPDWAATPRPVATGPTTPSPPRSLPTARCCAK
;
A
#
# COMPACT_ATOMS: atom_id res chain seq x y z
N MET A 1 96.04 -12.71 2.19
CA MET A 1 94.96 -11.77 2.01
C MET A 1 93.69 -12.45 2.54
N ARG A 2 93.33 -12.16 3.80
CA ARG A 2 92.19 -12.71 4.51
C ARG A 2 91.20 -11.58 4.71
N LYS A 3 90.05 -11.63 4.13
CA LYS A 3 88.94 -10.66 4.33
C LYS A 3 88.05 -11.16 5.47
N THR A 4 88.05 -10.42 6.57
CA THR A 4 87.24 -10.65 7.77
C THR A 4 85.86 -10.07 7.50
N PHE A 5 84.84 -10.90 7.50
CA PHE A 5 83.48 -10.44 7.49
C PHE A 5 82.98 -10.24 8.92
N LEU A 6 82.58 -9.00 9.20
CA LEU A 6 82.00 -8.60 10.47
C LEU A 6 80.49 -8.81 10.36
N PHE A 7 79.94 -9.76 11.12
CA PHE A 7 78.46 -9.92 11.20
C PHE A 7 77.96 -8.97 12.31
N ILE A 8 77.21 -7.97 11.90
CA ILE A 8 76.41 -7.14 12.82
C ILE A 8 75.03 -7.84 12.95
N ALA A 9 74.79 -8.41 14.14
CA ALA A 9 73.50 -8.94 14.51
C ALA A 9 72.56 -7.78 14.86
N MET A 10 71.64 -7.50 14.04
CA MET A 10 70.58 -6.49 14.29
C MET A 10 69.39 -7.22 14.91
N ALA A 11 69.22 -7.07 16.21
CA ALA A 11 68.07 -7.57 16.95
C ALA A 11 66.83 -6.75 16.53
N ALA A 12 65.95 -7.34 15.72
CA ALA A 12 64.64 -6.74 15.41
C ALA A 12 63.66 -7.02 16.57
N LEU A 13 63.33 -5.99 17.35
CA LEU A 13 62.19 -6.02 18.25
C LEU A 13 60.89 -6.09 17.44
N LEU A 14 60.24 -7.25 17.42
CA LEU A 14 58.88 -7.41 16.96
C LEU A 14 57.93 -6.82 18.00
N ALA A 15 57.57 -5.56 17.83
CA ALA A 15 56.40 -4.98 18.50
C ALA A 15 55.13 -5.53 17.84
N THR A 16 54.50 -6.52 18.47
CA THR A 16 53.17 -6.98 18.15
C THR A 16 52.16 -5.89 18.53
N ALA A 17 51.89 -4.98 17.61
CA ALA A 17 50.72 -4.11 17.71
C ALA A 17 49.47 -4.96 17.44
N CYS A 18 48.77 -5.36 18.49
CA CYS A 18 47.38 -5.83 18.37
C CYS A 18 46.54 -4.66 17.80
N ASN A 19 46.45 -4.60 16.52
CA ASN A 19 45.48 -3.75 15.87
C ASN A 19 44.09 -4.45 16.01
N SER A 20 43.38 -4.16 17.11
CA SER A 20 41.97 -4.42 17.24
C SER A 20 41.28 -3.55 16.21
N GLY A 21 41.18 -4.07 14.98
CA GLY A 21 40.37 -3.52 13.92
C GLY A 21 38.92 -3.48 14.40
N GLY A 22 38.56 -2.38 15.06
CA GLY A 22 37.17 -2.00 15.17
C GLY A 22 36.62 -1.94 13.76
N LYS A 23 35.79 -2.94 13.39
CA LYS A 23 34.90 -2.83 12.28
C LYS A 23 33.94 -1.68 12.65
N ASN A 24 34.29 -0.49 12.26
CA ASN A 24 33.31 0.54 12.07
C ASN A 24 32.38 -0.02 10.98
N ALA A 25 31.35 -0.77 11.42
CA ALA A 25 30.15 -0.85 10.65
C ALA A 25 29.77 0.61 10.44
N ALA A 26 30.04 1.12 9.26
CA ALA A 26 29.39 2.31 8.79
C ALA A 26 27.90 1.93 8.86
N GLU A 27 27.28 2.33 9.96
CA GLU A 27 25.84 2.44 10.09
C GLU A 27 25.48 3.41 8.97
N SER A 28 25.12 2.84 7.80
CA SER A 28 24.53 3.63 6.75
C SER A 28 23.31 4.24 7.44
N ALA A 29 23.36 5.54 7.69
CA ALA A 29 22.21 6.30 8.11
C ALA A 29 21.13 5.92 7.09
N ALA A 30 20.15 5.11 7.53
CA ALA A 30 19.06 4.71 6.68
C ALA A 30 18.46 6.03 6.19
N ASP A 31 18.50 6.25 4.90
CA ASP A 31 17.92 7.42 4.29
C ASP A 31 16.48 7.51 4.80
N GLY A 32 16.16 8.53 5.61
CA GLY A 32 14.86 8.70 6.22
C GLY A 32 13.71 8.71 5.22
N SER A 33 14.01 8.73 3.90
CA SER A 33 13.05 8.62 2.80
C SER A 33 12.28 7.29 2.82
N GLN A 34 12.88 6.21 3.34
CA GLN A 34 12.28 4.89 3.45
C GLN A 34 11.47 4.70 4.75
N ALA A 35 11.53 5.64 5.69
CA ALA A 35 10.73 5.59 6.90
C ALA A 35 9.24 5.72 6.57
N PHE A 36 8.41 4.86 7.16
CA PHE A 36 6.96 4.99 7.04
C PHE A 36 6.45 6.16 7.89
N VAL A 37 5.57 6.94 7.32
CA VAL A 37 4.87 8.05 7.99
C VAL A 37 3.37 7.89 7.80
N ASN A 38 2.60 8.42 8.74
CA ASN A 38 1.14 8.51 8.59
C ASN A 38 0.85 9.65 7.59
N ILE A 39 0.00 9.38 6.60
CA ILE A 39 -0.37 10.38 5.59
C ILE A 39 -0.97 11.62 6.24
N THR A 40 -1.74 11.48 7.33
CA THR A 40 -2.36 12.62 8.03
C THR A 40 -1.36 13.56 8.69
N ASP A 41 -0.13 13.10 8.98
CA ASP A 41 0.93 13.96 9.52
C ASP A 41 1.55 14.87 8.44
N VAL A 42 1.41 14.47 7.17
CA VAL A 42 1.98 15.17 6.01
C VAL A 42 0.90 15.95 5.23
N VAL A 43 -0.29 15.38 5.11
CA VAL A 43 -1.48 15.95 4.46
C VAL A 43 -2.63 15.95 5.47
N PRO A 44 -2.71 16.95 6.38
CA PRO A 44 -3.65 16.90 7.51
C PRO A 44 -5.13 16.96 7.12
N ASP A 45 -5.44 17.46 5.94
CA ASP A 45 -6.81 17.61 5.44
C ASP A 45 -7.25 16.46 4.52
N VAL A 46 -6.43 15.41 4.38
CA VAL A 46 -6.82 14.21 3.64
C VAL A 46 -8.02 13.54 4.29
N ILE A 47 -8.91 12.99 3.46
CA ILE A 47 -10.04 12.19 3.94
C ILE A 47 -9.59 10.73 3.93
N LEU A 48 -9.66 10.06 5.08
CA LEU A 48 -9.36 8.64 5.17
C LEU A 48 -10.66 7.83 5.22
N GLU A 49 -10.77 6.89 4.29
CA GLU A 49 -11.80 5.84 4.31
C GLU A 49 -11.12 4.49 4.08
N VAL A 50 -10.26 4.08 5.01
CA VAL A 50 -9.45 2.86 4.89
C VAL A 50 -10.34 1.63 4.81
N ARG A 51 -10.65 1.20 3.58
CA ARG A 51 -11.65 0.17 3.26
C ARG A 51 -11.33 -1.17 3.88
N TYR A 52 -10.06 -1.53 3.94
CA TYR A 52 -9.62 -2.82 4.45
C TYR A 52 -9.57 -2.90 5.98
N PHE A 53 -9.65 -1.77 6.67
CA PHE A 53 -9.91 -1.75 8.11
C PHE A 53 -11.38 -2.06 8.44
N GLY A 54 -12.29 -1.66 7.57
CA GLY A 54 -13.73 -1.94 7.69
C GLY A 54 -14.14 -3.26 7.05
N THR A 55 -15.45 -3.45 6.95
CA THR A 55 -16.06 -4.61 6.30
C THR A 55 -16.62 -4.31 4.91
N TYR A 56 -16.65 -3.04 4.50
CA TYR A 56 -17.12 -2.65 3.18
C TYR A 56 -15.97 -2.67 2.15
N ASN A 57 -15.54 -3.87 1.83
CA ASN A 57 -14.55 -4.21 0.81
C ASN A 57 -15.00 -5.51 0.10
N PHE A 58 -14.31 -5.96 -0.92
CA PHE A 58 -14.72 -7.09 -1.72
C PHE A 58 -14.73 -8.44 -0.97
N VAL A 59 -14.03 -8.54 0.18
CA VAL A 59 -14.04 -9.71 1.05
C VAL A 59 -15.25 -9.72 2.00
N GLY A 60 -15.71 -8.54 2.44
CA GLY A 60 -16.80 -8.39 3.41
C GLY A 60 -16.37 -8.50 4.86
N ALA A 61 -15.06 -8.50 5.13
CA ALA A 61 -14.47 -8.60 6.46
C ALA A 61 -13.27 -7.63 6.58
N ARG A 62 -12.86 -7.32 7.81
CA ARG A 62 -11.62 -6.59 8.03
C ARG A 62 -10.43 -7.46 7.57
N ILE A 63 -9.56 -6.85 6.80
CA ILE A 63 -8.41 -7.54 6.22
C ILE A 63 -7.28 -7.67 7.25
N ASP A 64 -6.61 -8.82 7.22
CA ASP A 64 -5.52 -9.12 8.14
C ASP A 64 -4.42 -8.07 8.04
N GLY A 65 -4.00 -7.56 9.19
CA GLY A 65 -2.94 -6.55 9.25
C GLY A 65 -3.42 -5.12 9.33
N TYR A 66 -4.68 -4.84 9.05
CA TYR A 66 -5.26 -3.51 9.26
C TYR A 66 -5.75 -3.39 10.69
N LEU A 67 -4.87 -2.95 11.58
CA LEU A 67 -5.15 -2.87 13.02
C LEU A 67 -5.80 -1.55 13.42
N GLN A 68 -5.61 -0.51 12.60
CA GLN A 68 -6.13 0.84 12.79
C GLN A 68 -6.54 1.44 11.44
N PRO A 69 -7.47 2.41 11.40
CA PRO A 69 -7.90 3.09 10.18
C PRO A 69 -6.87 4.17 9.77
N THR A 70 -5.60 3.77 9.65
CA THR A 70 -4.48 4.65 9.28
C THR A 70 -3.95 4.29 7.91
N ALA A 71 -3.47 5.29 7.18
CA ALA A 71 -2.81 5.13 5.90
C ALA A 71 -1.34 5.52 6.02
N LEU A 72 -0.45 4.58 5.71
CA LEU A 72 1.00 4.75 5.80
C LEU A 72 1.63 4.78 4.42
N LEU A 73 2.60 5.66 4.23
CA LEU A 73 3.49 5.70 3.05
C LEU A 73 4.94 5.84 3.48
N THR A 74 5.87 5.53 2.59
CA THR A 74 7.25 5.97 2.76
C THR A 74 7.28 7.51 2.77
N ARG A 75 8.23 8.09 3.49
CA ARG A 75 8.37 9.56 3.59
C ARG A 75 8.42 10.21 2.22
N GLN A 76 9.20 9.68 1.30
CA GLN A 76 9.34 10.20 -0.05
C GLN A 76 8.00 10.21 -0.82
N ALA A 77 7.23 9.13 -0.71
CA ALA A 77 5.91 9.04 -1.36
C ALA A 77 4.91 10.02 -0.73
N ALA A 78 4.95 10.18 0.60
CA ALA A 78 4.08 11.11 1.31
C ALA A 78 4.38 12.57 0.97
N ASP A 79 5.66 12.95 0.83
CA ASP A 79 6.05 14.30 0.41
C ASP A 79 5.59 14.59 -1.04
N SER A 80 5.68 13.60 -1.93
CA SER A 80 5.13 13.72 -3.29
C SER A 80 3.61 13.86 -3.28
N LEU A 81 2.92 13.09 -2.43
CA LEU A 81 1.48 13.19 -2.26
C LEU A 81 1.05 14.56 -1.75
N LYS A 82 1.85 15.17 -0.87
CA LYS A 82 1.60 16.51 -0.37
C LYS A 82 1.61 17.55 -1.49
N ALA A 83 2.58 17.50 -2.39
CA ALA A 83 2.63 18.42 -3.52
C ALA A 83 1.37 18.28 -4.41
N VAL A 84 0.95 17.04 -4.70
CA VAL A 84 -0.29 16.77 -5.45
C VAL A 84 -1.52 17.30 -4.68
N SER A 85 -1.56 17.11 -3.37
CA SER A 85 -2.67 17.60 -2.54
C SER A 85 -2.77 19.13 -2.56
N ASP A 86 -1.63 19.83 -2.47
CA ASP A 86 -1.59 21.30 -2.49
C ASP A 86 -2.10 21.85 -3.85
N ASP A 87 -1.69 21.23 -4.96
CA ASP A 87 -2.14 21.61 -6.30
C ASP A 87 -3.65 21.38 -6.50
N LEU A 88 -4.16 20.24 -6.05
CA LEU A 88 -5.58 19.90 -6.16
C LEU A 88 -6.44 20.78 -5.26
N LYS A 89 -5.94 21.14 -4.09
CA LYS A 89 -6.64 22.02 -3.15
C LYS A 89 -6.85 23.41 -3.74
N ALA A 90 -5.87 23.93 -4.47
CA ALA A 90 -6.01 25.19 -5.20
C ALA A 90 -7.10 25.14 -6.28
N GLN A 91 -7.44 23.93 -6.75
CA GLN A 91 -8.50 23.69 -7.74
C GLN A 91 -9.86 23.32 -7.10
N GLY A 92 -9.95 23.30 -5.77
CA GLY A 92 -11.20 23.00 -5.06
C GLY A 92 -11.42 21.53 -4.72
N TYR A 93 -10.36 20.71 -4.78
CA TYR A 93 -10.43 19.27 -4.47
C TYR A 93 -9.61 18.92 -3.22
N ARG A 94 -10.03 17.84 -2.55
CA ARG A 94 -9.26 17.14 -1.52
C ARG A 94 -9.00 15.70 -1.97
N LEU A 95 -7.96 15.12 -1.42
CA LEU A 95 -7.69 13.69 -1.60
C LEU A 95 -8.54 12.88 -0.62
N LYS A 96 -9.10 11.78 -1.11
CA LYS A 96 -9.73 10.74 -0.29
C LYS A 96 -9.02 9.42 -0.52
N ILE A 97 -8.46 8.84 0.54
CA ILE A 97 -7.61 7.65 0.49
C ILE A 97 -8.41 6.44 0.94
N TYR A 98 -8.39 5.39 0.15
CA TYR A 98 -9.02 4.10 0.44
C TYR A 98 -8.03 3.06 0.95
N ASP A 99 -6.80 3.05 0.42
CA ASP A 99 -5.71 2.18 0.86
C ASP A 99 -4.35 2.84 0.57
N ALA A 100 -3.32 2.44 1.31
CA ALA A 100 -1.94 2.88 1.13
C ALA A 100 -0.99 1.70 1.37
N TYR A 101 -0.11 1.72 2.37
CA TYR A 101 0.68 0.54 2.69
C TYR A 101 -0.23 -0.64 3.06
N ARG A 102 -0.08 -1.73 2.31
CA ARG A 102 -0.78 -3.00 2.55
C ARG A 102 0.23 -4.03 3.06
N PRO A 103 0.12 -4.49 4.31
CA PRO A 103 1.00 -5.53 4.82
C PRO A 103 0.81 -6.84 4.04
N GLN A 104 1.89 -7.62 3.88
CA GLN A 104 1.84 -8.88 3.13
C GLN A 104 0.71 -9.81 3.62
N ARG A 105 0.47 -9.89 4.94
CA ARG A 105 -0.65 -10.69 5.48
C ARG A 105 -2.03 -10.25 4.98
N GLY A 106 -2.18 -8.99 4.56
CA GLY A 106 -3.41 -8.51 3.90
C GLY A 106 -3.53 -9.09 2.49
N VAL A 107 -2.42 -9.12 1.74
CA VAL A 107 -2.37 -9.78 0.43
C VAL A 107 -2.64 -11.27 0.56
N ASP A 108 -2.03 -11.93 1.55
CA ASP A 108 -2.25 -13.35 1.84
C ASP A 108 -3.72 -13.64 2.20
N HIS A 109 -4.39 -12.70 2.87
CA HIS A 109 -5.84 -12.80 3.14
C HIS A 109 -6.65 -12.79 1.85
N PHE A 110 -6.34 -11.90 0.91
CA PHE A 110 -7.00 -11.89 -0.41
C PHE A 110 -6.80 -13.20 -1.17
N VAL A 111 -5.59 -13.74 -1.14
CA VAL A 111 -5.28 -15.02 -1.79
C VAL A 111 -6.06 -16.17 -1.16
N ARG A 112 -6.17 -16.24 0.17
CA ARG A 112 -6.98 -17.25 0.86
C ARG A 112 -8.45 -17.10 0.50
N TRP A 113 -8.99 -15.89 0.63
CA TRP A 113 -10.38 -15.60 0.28
C TRP A 113 -10.69 -15.95 -1.18
N GLY A 114 -9.79 -15.68 -2.11
CA GLY A 114 -9.97 -15.97 -3.53
C GLY A 114 -10.11 -17.47 -3.82
N LYS A 115 -9.55 -18.34 -2.97
CA LYS A 115 -9.66 -19.81 -3.09
C LYS A 115 -10.97 -20.36 -2.51
N GLU A 116 -11.68 -19.59 -1.70
CA GLU A 116 -12.97 -19.96 -1.11
C GLU A 116 -14.11 -19.59 -2.07
N LEU A 117 -14.30 -20.37 -3.12
CA LEU A 117 -15.21 -20.03 -4.24
C LEU A 117 -16.66 -19.79 -3.82
N ASP A 118 -17.10 -20.41 -2.73
CA ASP A 118 -18.46 -20.29 -2.19
C ASP A 118 -18.68 -18.97 -1.41
N ASP A 119 -17.60 -18.32 -0.96
CA ASP A 119 -17.72 -17.01 -0.30
C ASP A 119 -17.92 -15.92 -1.35
N THR A 120 -19.18 -15.59 -1.60
CA THR A 120 -19.61 -14.58 -2.57
C THR A 120 -20.38 -13.43 -1.92
N LEU A 121 -20.19 -13.20 -0.61
CA LEU A 121 -20.93 -12.23 0.20
C LEU A 121 -20.99 -10.84 -0.46
N MET A 122 -19.87 -10.38 -0.99
CA MET A 122 -19.74 -9.04 -1.55
C MET A 122 -19.80 -9.00 -3.08
N LYS A 123 -20.07 -10.14 -3.73
CA LYS A 123 -20.12 -10.24 -5.21
C LYS A 123 -20.98 -9.17 -5.84
N ARG A 124 -22.21 -8.95 -5.34
CA ARG A 124 -23.16 -7.97 -5.87
C ARG A 124 -22.60 -6.55 -5.92
N TYR A 125 -21.70 -6.22 -5.01
CA TYR A 125 -21.20 -4.85 -4.81
C TYR A 125 -19.89 -4.58 -5.54
N PHE A 126 -19.05 -5.60 -5.74
CA PHE A 126 -17.70 -5.42 -6.26
C PHE A 126 -17.43 -6.16 -7.56
N TYR A 127 -18.05 -7.34 -7.78
CA TYR A 127 -17.79 -8.18 -8.96
C TYR A 127 -19.02 -8.93 -9.48
N PRO A 128 -20.16 -8.21 -9.73
CA PRO A 128 -21.44 -8.87 -10.08
C PRO A 128 -21.34 -9.71 -11.35
N ASN A 129 -20.52 -9.30 -12.29
CA ASN A 129 -20.39 -9.94 -13.61
C ASN A 129 -19.21 -10.91 -13.70
N GLU A 130 -18.39 -10.99 -12.65
CA GLU A 130 -17.20 -11.84 -12.62
C GLU A 130 -17.45 -13.13 -11.83
N VAL A 131 -16.73 -14.19 -12.19
CA VAL A 131 -16.65 -15.40 -11.39
C VAL A 131 -15.37 -15.36 -10.54
N LYS A 132 -15.46 -15.80 -9.30
CA LYS A 132 -14.40 -15.59 -8.30
C LYS A 132 -13.07 -16.24 -8.67
N ASP A 133 -13.10 -17.40 -9.30
CA ASP A 133 -11.90 -18.10 -9.76
C ASP A 133 -11.15 -17.38 -10.89
N SER A 134 -11.83 -16.50 -11.63
CA SER A 134 -11.20 -15.69 -12.69
C SER A 134 -10.52 -14.41 -12.20
N LEU A 135 -10.69 -14.01 -10.94
CA LEU A 135 -10.24 -12.72 -10.45
C LEU A 135 -8.71 -12.57 -10.45
N PHE A 136 -7.98 -13.66 -10.22
CA PHE A 136 -6.52 -13.68 -10.35
C PHE A 136 -6.06 -13.69 -11.80
N ILE A 137 -6.75 -14.45 -12.66
CA ILE A 137 -6.40 -14.58 -14.10
C ILE A 137 -6.59 -13.24 -14.82
N LYS A 138 -7.59 -12.45 -14.37
CA LYS A 138 -7.93 -11.13 -14.92
C LYS A 138 -7.21 -9.98 -14.21
N ASP A 139 -6.21 -10.27 -13.40
CA ASP A 139 -5.37 -9.28 -12.68
C ASP A 139 -6.14 -8.33 -11.73
N TYR A 140 -7.38 -8.68 -11.33
CA TYR A 140 -8.09 -7.90 -10.30
C TYR A 140 -7.48 -8.10 -8.91
N ILE A 141 -6.92 -9.28 -8.63
CA ILE A 141 -6.23 -9.61 -7.38
C ILE A 141 -4.86 -10.18 -7.72
N ALA A 142 -3.82 -9.63 -7.11
CA ALA A 142 -2.45 -10.08 -7.30
C ALA A 142 -1.92 -10.78 -6.03
N GLU A 143 -1.09 -11.81 -6.22
CA GLU A 143 -0.38 -12.49 -5.12
C GLU A 143 0.77 -11.64 -4.55
N HIS A 144 1.24 -10.65 -5.30
CA HIS A 144 2.25 -9.67 -4.90
C HIS A 144 1.72 -8.27 -5.16
N SER A 145 1.74 -7.42 -4.14
CA SER A 145 1.18 -6.07 -4.22
C SER A 145 2.24 -4.98 -4.22
N GLY A 146 2.09 -4.00 -5.10
CA GLY A 146 2.87 -2.78 -5.07
C GLY A 146 2.69 -1.99 -3.77
N HIS A 147 1.51 -2.08 -3.15
CA HIS A 147 1.18 -1.44 -1.88
C HIS A 147 2.08 -1.88 -0.72
N SER A 148 2.58 -3.12 -0.74
CA SER A 148 3.49 -3.64 0.30
C SER A 148 4.85 -2.94 0.32
N ARG A 149 5.19 -2.16 -0.72
CA ARG A 149 6.41 -1.33 -0.76
C ARG A 149 6.22 0.06 -0.12
N GLY A 150 4.98 0.45 0.20
CA GLY A 150 4.67 1.73 0.84
C GLY A 150 4.76 2.96 -0.06
N SER A 151 4.72 2.78 -1.39
CA SER A 151 4.72 3.89 -2.36
C SER A 151 3.56 3.83 -3.34
N THR A 152 2.60 2.95 -3.10
CA THR A 152 1.35 2.82 -3.86
C THR A 152 0.19 3.13 -2.95
N LEU A 153 -0.83 3.79 -3.48
CA LEU A 153 -2.05 4.11 -2.75
C LEU A 153 -3.25 4.12 -3.70
N ASP A 154 -4.43 3.84 -3.13
CA ASP A 154 -5.71 3.95 -3.80
C ASP A 154 -6.43 5.20 -3.30
N LEU A 155 -6.83 6.05 -4.21
CA LEU A 155 -7.46 7.33 -3.88
C LEU A 155 -8.54 7.72 -4.88
N THR A 156 -9.37 8.68 -4.46
CA THR A 156 -10.24 9.46 -5.34
C THR A 156 -10.15 10.95 -4.99
N LEU A 157 -10.78 11.78 -5.81
CA LEU A 157 -10.93 13.19 -5.56
C LEU A 157 -12.25 13.46 -4.84
N PHE A 158 -12.23 14.39 -3.91
CA PHE A 158 -13.40 14.89 -3.21
C PHE A 158 -13.60 16.37 -3.59
N ASP A 159 -14.70 16.68 -4.27
CA ASP A 159 -15.05 18.05 -4.66
C ASP A 159 -15.57 18.82 -3.43
N MET A 160 -14.81 19.83 -2.99
CA MET A 160 -15.16 20.64 -1.80
C MET A 160 -16.41 21.50 -1.98
N ARG A 161 -16.80 21.77 -3.22
CA ARG A 161 -17.99 22.56 -3.52
C ARG A 161 -19.28 21.75 -3.42
N THR A 162 -19.23 20.49 -3.90
CA THR A 162 -20.40 19.60 -3.89
C THR A 162 -20.44 18.68 -2.67
N GLU A 163 -19.34 18.64 -1.91
CA GLU A 163 -19.12 17.72 -0.79
C GLU A 163 -19.32 16.25 -1.17
N LYS A 164 -18.88 15.89 -2.38
CA LYS A 164 -18.99 14.52 -2.93
C LYS A 164 -17.68 14.07 -3.58
N GLU A 165 -17.56 12.76 -3.68
CA GLU A 165 -16.52 12.16 -4.51
C GLU A 165 -16.74 12.50 -5.98
N VAL A 166 -15.67 12.75 -6.70
CA VAL A 166 -15.70 12.88 -8.15
C VAL A 166 -15.99 11.50 -8.77
N ASP A 167 -16.89 11.47 -9.74
CA ASP A 167 -17.15 10.24 -10.49
C ASP A 167 -15.95 9.89 -11.35
N MET A 168 -15.22 8.84 -10.97
CA MET A 168 -14.05 8.32 -11.67
C MET A 168 -14.41 7.21 -12.67
N GLY A 169 -15.71 6.96 -12.89
CA GLY A 169 -16.19 5.93 -13.81
C GLY A 169 -16.43 4.56 -13.18
N GLY A 170 -15.93 4.31 -12.00
CA GLY A 170 -16.14 3.11 -11.20
C GLY A 170 -15.92 3.40 -9.71
N THR A 171 -16.40 2.51 -8.86
CA THR A 171 -16.15 2.59 -7.43
C THR A 171 -14.82 1.93 -7.08
N PHE A 172 -14.29 2.24 -5.91
CA PHE A 172 -13.11 1.54 -5.38
C PHE A 172 -13.33 0.02 -5.36
N ASP A 173 -12.31 -0.74 -5.76
CA ASP A 173 -12.35 -2.21 -5.87
C ASP A 173 -13.44 -2.77 -6.80
N TRP A 174 -13.87 -2.00 -7.79
CA TRP A 174 -14.76 -2.51 -8.80
C TRP A 174 -14.03 -3.46 -9.77
N PHE A 175 -14.43 -4.73 -9.82
CA PHE A 175 -13.88 -5.73 -10.72
C PHE A 175 -14.72 -5.79 -12.00
N GLY A 176 -14.43 -4.91 -12.92
CA GLY A 176 -15.05 -4.78 -14.23
C GLY A 176 -14.02 -4.30 -15.25
N SER A 177 -14.35 -4.44 -16.54
CA SER A 177 -13.46 -4.06 -17.64
C SER A 177 -12.99 -2.60 -17.57
N GLU A 178 -13.81 -1.72 -17.00
CA GLU A 178 -13.53 -0.30 -16.81
C GLU A 178 -12.42 -0.01 -15.80
N SER A 179 -12.05 -1.00 -14.98
CA SER A 179 -10.95 -0.89 -14.01
C SER A 179 -9.59 -1.22 -14.62
N HIS A 180 -9.54 -1.69 -15.86
CA HIS A 180 -8.28 -1.96 -16.55
C HIS A 180 -7.72 -0.70 -17.22
N PRO A 181 -6.39 -0.47 -17.18
CA PRO A 181 -5.75 0.73 -17.71
C PRO A 181 -5.92 0.92 -19.22
N ASP A 182 -6.11 -0.17 -19.96
CA ASP A 182 -6.30 -0.19 -21.41
C ASP A 182 -7.77 -0.09 -21.83
N TRP A 183 -8.70 0.03 -20.88
CA TRP A 183 -10.08 0.24 -21.18
C TRP A 183 -10.28 1.57 -21.90
N ALA A 184 -10.64 1.50 -23.18
CA ALA A 184 -10.99 2.67 -23.96
C ALA A 184 -12.32 3.23 -23.45
N ALA A 185 -12.26 4.32 -22.70
CA ALA A 185 -13.43 5.07 -22.33
C ALA A 185 -14.16 5.53 -23.59
N THR A 186 -15.13 4.75 -24.08
CA THR A 186 -16.14 5.31 -24.96
C THR A 186 -16.79 6.47 -24.20
N PRO A 187 -16.98 7.66 -24.82
CA PRO A 187 -17.68 8.74 -24.16
C PRO A 187 -19.01 8.19 -23.63
N ARG A 188 -19.06 7.97 -22.31
CA ARG A 188 -20.31 7.51 -21.70
C ARG A 188 -21.30 8.65 -21.89
N PRO A 189 -22.49 8.40 -22.46
CA PRO A 189 -23.60 9.30 -22.19
C PRO A 189 -23.66 9.41 -20.67
N VAL A 190 -23.80 10.62 -20.13
CA VAL A 190 -23.89 10.87 -18.67
C VAL A 190 -24.84 9.81 -18.10
N ALA A 191 -24.25 8.71 -17.68
CA ALA A 191 -25.03 7.58 -17.25
C ALA A 191 -25.60 8.00 -15.91
N THR A 192 -26.90 8.00 -15.84
CA THR A 192 -27.57 7.50 -14.66
C THR A 192 -26.99 6.10 -14.39
N GLY A 193 -25.77 6.05 -13.82
CA GLY A 193 -25.09 4.81 -13.49
C GLY A 193 -25.98 4.00 -12.56
N PRO A 194 -25.86 2.67 -12.51
CA PRO A 194 -26.48 1.92 -11.46
C PRO A 194 -26.05 2.60 -10.18
N THR A 195 -27.00 3.20 -9.47
CA THR A 195 -26.78 3.69 -8.12
C THR A 195 -26.16 2.53 -7.37
N THR A 196 -24.88 2.63 -7.07
CA THR A 196 -24.20 1.64 -6.25
C THR A 196 -25.10 1.41 -5.05
N PRO A 197 -25.59 0.20 -4.80
CA PRO A 197 -26.49 -0.02 -3.67
C PRO A 197 -25.77 0.49 -2.44
N SER A 198 -26.40 1.38 -1.69
CA SER A 198 -25.83 1.82 -0.41
C SER A 198 -25.45 0.60 0.41
N PRO A 199 -24.28 0.58 1.06
CA PRO A 199 -23.92 -0.55 1.90
C PRO A 199 -25.04 -0.82 2.89
N PRO A 200 -25.31 -2.09 3.21
CA PRO A 200 -26.30 -2.41 4.23
C PRO A 200 -25.90 -1.70 5.52
N ARG A 201 -26.86 -1.08 6.19
CA ARG A 201 -26.65 -0.30 7.43
C ARG A 201 -25.98 -1.11 8.55
N SER A 202 -25.98 -2.43 8.43
CA SER A 202 -25.22 -3.36 9.25
C SER A 202 -24.96 -4.62 8.46
N LEU A 203 -23.71 -4.93 8.15
CA LEU A 203 -23.33 -6.29 7.81
C LEU A 203 -23.48 -7.13 9.09
N PRO A 204 -24.02 -8.36 9.00
CA PRO A 204 -24.05 -9.22 10.16
C PRO A 204 -22.63 -9.38 10.69
N THR A 205 -22.42 -9.02 11.95
CA THR A 205 -21.17 -9.28 12.64
C THR A 205 -20.94 -10.78 12.59
N ALA A 206 -19.92 -11.23 11.87
CA ALA A 206 -19.49 -12.60 11.90
C ALA A 206 -19.21 -12.94 13.36
N ARG A 207 -20.02 -13.82 13.96
CA ARG A 207 -19.76 -14.36 15.28
C ARG A 207 -18.44 -15.11 15.19
N CYS A 208 -17.43 -14.56 15.82
CA CYS A 208 -16.18 -15.25 16.07
C CYS A 208 -16.55 -16.46 16.95
N CYS A 209 -16.72 -17.65 16.35
CA CYS A 209 -16.75 -18.91 17.10
C CYS A 209 -15.34 -19.15 17.60
N ALA A 210 -15.05 -18.71 18.83
CA ALA A 210 -13.93 -19.22 19.59
C ALA A 210 -14.21 -20.69 19.89
N LYS A 211 -13.34 -21.55 19.41
CA LYS A 211 -13.06 -22.89 19.95
C LYS A 211 -11.57 -23.01 20.17
#